data_1aa792b733a747bf8514be1007f08b81
#
_entry.id   1aa792b733a747bf8514be1007f08b81
#
_cell.length_a   1.000
_cell.length_b   1.000
_cell.length_c   1.000
_cell.angle_alpha   90.00
_cell.angle_beta   90.00
_cell.angle_gamma   90.00
#
_symmetry.space_group_name_H-M   'P 1'
#
loop_
_entity.id
_entity.type
_entity.pdbx_description
1 polymer ?
#
loop_
_entity_poly.entity_id
_entity_poly.type
_entity_poly.pdbx_seq_one_letter_code
_entity_poly.pdbx_strand_id
1 'polypeptide(L)'
;MNRLLGFYLMAFASCVANAHHATSANFTQEIVSVEGVVEQVRYQNPHTSLLISQTSDEGKKTYWLLETVGSTTLERRGVLRDRLVVGAKIHATGQNGRRKNTMYLHNLEYEDGRNINFHSIARPASDDEIREELAQMADDFVNLREMQGFLHEMTLEEAYRWQDEMVEIMEPAMGGVVGYKTGGHSAGGGFSTFPPEGIRAYLLEGMMRPSGTAVRVEEFRRGFLEADFAFRVGNSSINDAKTDLETLAGLEAIIPFAEIPDPYYDPDTRTINGTIVANMGTRMSFTGKPVLLEPTGDWLEKINNFTFAVYDENDVEIQSGQMNGWYEPLKVVRWIRDQISESGKELQPGQLLSLGNVGIMRQLHEGSPRGPAYTSNQFRLEYHGLTDEPAIVIINVDR
;
A
#
# COMPACT_ATOMS: atom_id res chain seq x y z
N MET A 1 -12.36 -49.37 48.71
CA MET A 1 -11.41 -49.52 47.58
C MET A 1 -11.98 -48.77 46.38
N ASN A 2 -11.77 -47.48 46.32
CA ASN A 2 -12.20 -46.63 45.21
C ASN A 2 -10.95 -46.05 44.56
N ARG A 3 -10.70 -46.46 43.31
CA ARG A 3 -9.64 -45.87 42.47
C ARG A 3 -10.22 -44.69 41.68
N LEU A 4 -9.76 -43.46 42.01
CA LEU A 4 -9.95 -42.28 41.16
C LEU A 4 -8.99 -42.35 39.97
N LEU A 5 -9.58 -42.36 38.76
CA LEU A 5 -8.84 -42.09 37.52
C LEU A 5 -8.81 -40.58 37.31
N GLY A 6 -7.61 -40.00 37.40
CA GLY A 6 -7.37 -38.62 37.02
C GLY A 6 -7.17 -38.52 35.50
N PHE A 7 -8.05 -37.79 34.80
CA PHE A 7 -7.85 -37.38 33.40
C PHE A 7 -6.96 -36.15 33.38
N TYR A 8 -5.74 -36.29 32.87
CA TYR A 8 -4.91 -35.14 32.48
C TYR A 8 -5.32 -34.65 31.11
N LEU A 9 -5.97 -33.49 31.09
CA LEU A 9 -6.26 -32.75 29.86
C LEU A 9 -4.98 -31.99 29.47
N MET A 10 -4.23 -32.51 28.49
CA MET A 10 -3.12 -31.77 27.87
C MET A 10 -3.73 -30.74 26.92
N ALA A 11 -3.73 -29.48 27.35
CA ALA A 11 -4.01 -28.34 26.47
C ALA A 11 -2.83 -28.16 25.51
N PHE A 12 -3.00 -28.56 24.25
CA PHE A 12 -2.10 -28.17 23.17
C PHE A 12 -2.33 -26.66 22.88
N ALA A 13 -1.48 -25.82 23.43
CA ALA A 13 -1.38 -24.43 23.00
C ALA A 13 -0.74 -24.44 21.61
N SER A 14 -1.56 -24.29 20.57
CA SER A 14 -1.09 -24.01 19.21
C SER A 14 -0.49 -22.60 19.20
N CYS A 15 0.82 -22.52 19.36
CA CYS A 15 1.55 -21.29 19.02
C CYS A 15 1.45 -21.12 17.49
N VAL A 16 0.52 -20.30 17.03
CA VAL A 16 0.56 -19.77 15.67
C VAL A 16 1.74 -18.80 15.64
N ALA A 17 2.90 -19.27 15.19
CA ALA A 17 4.05 -18.43 14.95
C ALA A 17 3.72 -17.55 13.73
N ASN A 18 3.38 -16.29 13.97
CA ASN A 18 3.38 -15.25 12.94
C ASN A 18 4.84 -15.03 12.50
N ALA A 19 5.26 -15.75 11.46
CA ALA A 19 6.60 -15.68 10.88
C ALA A 19 6.64 -14.67 9.71
N HIS A 20 6.20 -13.44 9.92
CA HIS A 20 6.61 -12.32 9.09
C HIS A 20 7.73 -11.56 9.80
N HIS A 21 8.92 -12.15 9.79
CA HIS A 21 10.11 -11.44 10.23
C HIS A 21 10.49 -10.44 9.14
N ALA A 22 10.38 -9.15 9.44
CA ALA A 22 10.99 -8.12 8.63
C ALA A 22 12.48 -8.48 8.43
N THR A 23 12.99 -8.39 7.20
CA THR A 23 14.39 -8.69 6.85
C THR A 23 15.36 -7.99 7.80
N SER A 24 15.05 -6.75 8.20
CA SER A 24 15.80 -5.97 9.19
C SER A 24 15.90 -6.59 10.58
N ALA A 25 15.02 -7.52 10.96
CA ALA A 25 15.11 -8.22 12.24
C ALA A 25 16.22 -9.29 12.25
N ASN A 26 16.51 -9.89 11.09
CA ASN A 26 17.47 -10.99 10.96
C ASN A 26 18.79 -10.58 10.32
N PHE A 27 18.81 -9.48 9.55
CA PHE A 27 19.96 -9.03 8.78
C PHE A 27 20.33 -7.58 9.12
N THR A 28 21.59 -7.22 8.87
CA THR A 28 22.14 -5.87 9.09
C THR A 28 22.18 -5.11 7.75
N GLN A 29 22.60 -3.85 7.78
CA GLN A 29 22.86 -3.08 6.55
C GLN A 29 24.28 -3.33 5.98
N GLU A 30 25.13 -4.08 6.70
CA GLU A 30 26.47 -4.40 6.28
C GLU A 30 26.43 -5.40 5.10
N ILE A 31 27.08 -5.07 4.00
CA ILE A 31 27.21 -5.97 2.85
C ILE A 31 28.48 -6.79 3.03
N VAL A 32 28.33 -8.10 2.93
CA VAL A 32 29.42 -9.07 3.01
C VAL A 32 29.43 -9.96 1.78
N SER A 33 30.55 -10.63 1.56
CA SER A 33 30.66 -11.64 0.51
C SER A 33 31.21 -12.95 1.04
N VAL A 34 30.86 -14.04 0.37
CA VAL A 34 31.34 -15.38 0.68
C VAL A 34 31.50 -16.19 -0.60
N GLU A 35 32.61 -16.92 -0.71
CA GLU A 35 32.82 -17.92 -1.75
C GLU A 35 32.56 -19.32 -1.20
N GLY A 36 32.01 -20.21 -2.01
CA GLY A 36 31.75 -21.56 -1.59
C GLY A 36 31.08 -22.43 -2.65
N VAL A 37 30.78 -23.66 -2.27
CA VAL A 37 30.08 -24.62 -3.12
C VAL A 37 28.64 -24.75 -2.64
N VAL A 38 27.69 -24.72 -3.57
CA VAL A 38 26.26 -24.91 -3.25
C VAL A 38 26.02 -26.38 -2.88
N GLU A 39 25.72 -26.62 -1.62
CA GLU A 39 25.43 -27.98 -1.11
C GLU A 39 23.94 -28.33 -1.21
N GLN A 40 23.06 -27.34 -0.99
CA GLN A 40 21.61 -27.55 -1.02
C GLN A 40 20.89 -26.28 -1.47
N VAL A 41 19.81 -26.46 -2.19
CA VAL A 41 18.84 -25.38 -2.54
C VAL A 41 17.46 -25.79 -2.06
N ARG A 42 16.85 -24.94 -1.26
CA ARG A 42 15.43 -25.01 -0.88
C ARG A 42 14.68 -23.90 -1.62
N TYR A 43 14.07 -24.25 -2.72
CA TYR A 43 13.32 -23.35 -3.57
C TYR A 43 11.84 -23.40 -3.20
N GLN A 44 11.40 -22.52 -2.29
CA GLN A 44 10.06 -22.57 -1.71
C GLN A 44 9.65 -21.20 -1.15
N ASN A 45 8.36 -21.02 -0.86
CA ASN A 45 7.83 -19.90 -0.09
C ASN A 45 7.88 -20.22 1.42
N PRO A 46 7.96 -19.22 2.33
CA PRO A 46 8.10 -17.78 2.06
C PRO A 46 9.53 -17.34 1.68
N HIS A 47 10.54 -18.17 1.88
CA HIS A 47 11.94 -17.85 1.60
C HIS A 47 12.61 -19.00 0.85
N THR A 48 13.29 -18.65 -0.25
CA THR A 48 14.27 -19.54 -0.88
C THR A 48 15.58 -19.46 -0.10
N SER A 49 16.27 -20.57 0.07
CA SER A 49 17.56 -20.60 0.74
C SER A 49 18.55 -21.53 0.07
N LEU A 50 19.82 -21.14 0.13
CA LEU A 50 20.96 -21.94 -0.31
C LEU A 50 21.85 -22.23 0.91
N LEU A 51 22.23 -23.48 1.07
CA LEU A 51 23.31 -23.87 1.97
C LEU A 51 24.59 -24.00 1.13
N ILE A 52 25.62 -23.25 1.47
CA ILE A 52 26.92 -23.34 0.82
C ILE A 52 27.99 -23.80 1.81
N SER A 53 29.02 -24.49 1.32
CA SER A 53 30.21 -24.83 2.09
C SER A 53 31.43 -24.06 1.59
N GLN A 54 32.13 -23.47 2.53
CA GLN A 54 33.46 -22.89 2.33
C GLN A 54 34.50 -23.81 2.97
N THR A 55 35.53 -24.16 2.22
CA THR A 55 36.61 -25.04 2.72
C THR A 55 37.86 -24.18 2.92
N SER A 56 38.44 -24.19 4.12
CA SER A 56 39.71 -23.52 4.41
C SER A 56 40.89 -24.31 3.78
N ASP A 57 42.06 -23.69 3.70
CA ASP A 57 43.30 -24.35 3.23
C ASP A 57 43.69 -25.58 4.05
N GLU A 58 43.23 -25.64 5.32
CA GLU A 58 43.42 -26.78 6.23
C GLU A 58 42.35 -27.87 6.04
N GLY A 59 41.46 -27.74 5.06
CA GLY A 59 40.38 -28.70 4.74
C GLY A 59 39.16 -28.63 5.67
N LYS A 60 39.06 -27.62 6.54
CA LYS A 60 37.91 -27.45 7.45
C LYS A 60 36.74 -26.81 6.71
N LYS A 61 35.58 -27.48 6.72
CA LYS A 61 34.34 -26.95 6.13
C LYS A 61 33.61 -26.02 7.11
N THR A 62 33.19 -24.85 6.59
CA THR A 62 32.29 -23.90 7.25
C THR A 62 31.05 -23.76 6.36
N TYR A 63 29.87 -23.81 6.95
CA TYR A 63 28.62 -23.69 6.23
C TYR A 63 27.99 -22.31 6.42
N TRP A 64 27.46 -21.78 5.34
CA TRP A 64 26.68 -20.53 5.32
C TRP A 64 25.27 -20.82 4.83
N LEU A 65 24.29 -20.19 5.48
CA LEU A 65 22.90 -20.17 5.03
C LEU A 65 22.62 -18.82 4.35
N LEU A 66 22.33 -18.86 3.06
CA LEU A 66 21.96 -17.70 2.27
C LEU A 66 20.44 -17.72 2.08
N GLU A 67 19.75 -16.68 2.50
CA GLU A 67 18.30 -16.57 2.37
C GLU A 67 17.96 -15.46 1.36
N THR A 68 16.86 -15.63 0.64
CA THR A 68 16.31 -14.61 -0.27
C THR A 68 14.79 -14.72 -0.30
N VAL A 69 14.14 -13.96 -1.16
CA VAL A 69 12.68 -13.98 -1.34
C VAL A 69 12.14 -15.38 -1.69
N GLY A 70 10.84 -15.57 -1.57
CA GLY A 70 10.19 -16.84 -1.88
C GLY A 70 10.25 -17.23 -3.35
N SER A 71 10.04 -18.54 -3.62
CA SER A 71 10.11 -19.10 -4.97
C SER A 71 9.18 -18.43 -5.97
N THR A 72 7.96 -18.10 -5.58
CA THR A 72 7.02 -17.39 -6.45
C THR A 72 7.56 -16.03 -6.91
N THR A 73 8.20 -15.28 -6.01
CA THR A 73 8.83 -13.99 -6.36
C THR A 73 10.04 -14.19 -7.28
N LEU A 74 10.86 -15.23 -7.04
CA LEU A 74 12.01 -15.55 -7.89
C LEU A 74 11.57 -15.95 -9.31
N GLU A 75 10.52 -16.76 -9.43
CA GLU A 75 9.95 -17.17 -10.74
C GLU A 75 9.50 -15.96 -11.55
N ARG A 76 8.80 -15.02 -10.91
CA ARG A 76 8.38 -13.76 -11.55
C ARG A 76 9.57 -12.91 -11.99
N ARG A 77 10.71 -13.01 -11.32
CA ARG A 77 11.98 -12.34 -11.68
C ARG A 77 12.83 -13.14 -12.68
N GLY A 78 12.30 -14.24 -13.22
CA GLY A 78 13.03 -15.13 -14.15
C GLY A 78 14.14 -15.95 -13.51
N VAL A 79 14.18 -16.01 -12.17
CA VAL A 79 15.13 -16.87 -11.44
C VAL A 79 14.45 -18.21 -11.15
N LEU A 80 14.47 -19.10 -12.12
CA LEU A 80 13.90 -20.44 -11.98
C LEU A 80 14.80 -21.37 -11.16
N ARG A 81 14.21 -22.42 -10.61
CA ARG A 81 14.90 -23.41 -9.76
C ARG A 81 16.14 -24.02 -10.40
N ASP A 82 16.12 -24.27 -11.70
CA ASP A 82 17.22 -24.87 -12.48
C ASP A 82 18.43 -23.94 -12.64
N ARG A 83 18.24 -22.65 -12.45
CA ARG A 83 19.35 -21.66 -12.43
C ARG A 83 20.19 -21.76 -11.16
N LEU A 84 19.69 -22.37 -10.09
CA LEU A 84 20.36 -22.56 -8.80
C LEU A 84 20.98 -23.97 -8.75
N VAL A 85 22.24 -24.06 -9.16
CA VAL A 85 22.91 -25.36 -9.43
C VAL A 85 23.61 -25.86 -8.17
N VAL A 86 23.18 -27.03 -7.67
CA VAL A 86 23.86 -27.76 -6.59
C VAL A 86 25.21 -28.27 -7.11
N GLY A 87 26.26 -28.17 -6.31
CA GLY A 87 27.64 -28.52 -6.67
C GLY A 87 28.41 -27.40 -7.38
N ALA A 88 27.75 -26.33 -7.78
CA ALA A 88 28.44 -25.20 -8.39
C ALA A 88 29.23 -24.39 -7.36
N LYS A 89 30.39 -23.93 -7.75
CA LYS A 89 31.17 -22.94 -7.00
C LYS A 89 30.69 -21.54 -7.34
N ILE A 90 30.50 -20.75 -6.31
CA ILE A 90 29.87 -19.43 -6.41
C ILE A 90 30.58 -18.41 -5.54
N HIS A 91 30.46 -17.14 -5.94
CA HIS A 91 30.70 -15.97 -5.11
C HIS A 91 29.33 -15.31 -4.83
N ALA A 92 28.97 -15.20 -3.56
CA ALA A 92 27.73 -14.62 -3.12
C ALA A 92 27.96 -13.32 -2.36
N THR A 93 27.13 -12.30 -2.60
CA THR A 93 27.12 -11.03 -1.87
C THR A 93 25.72 -10.75 -1.33
N GLY A 94 25.65 -10.10 -0.18
CA GLY A 94 24.37 -9.76 0.46
C GLY A 94 24.54 -9.14 1.83
N GLN A 95 23.42 -8.89 2.49
CA GLN A 95 23.39 -8.32 3.85
C GLN A 95 23.84 -9.35 4.88
N ASN A 96 24.74 -8.94 5.77
CA ASN A 96 25.24 -9.79 6.86
C ASN A 96 24.12 -10.16 7.83
N GLY A 97 24.03 -11.45 8.16
CA GLY A 97 23.07 -11.93 9.15
C GLY A 97 23.47 -11.58 10.59
N ARG A 98 22.49 -11.33 11.43
CA ARG A 98 22.70 -11.20 12.89
C ARG A 98 23.09 -12.53 13.52
N ARG A 99 22.77 -13.66 12.87
CA ARG A 99 23.30 -14.98 13.23
C ARG A 99 24.58 -15.24 12.45
N LYS A 100 25.53 -15.89 13.09
CA LYS A 100 26.80 -16.25 12.47
C LYS A 100 26.56 -17.10 11.21
N ASN A 101 27.30 -16.79 10.15
CA ASN A 101 27.27 -17.50 8.87
C ASN A 101 25.86 -17.53 8.21
N THR A 102 25.13 -16.42 8.31
CA THR A 102 23.90 -16.21 7.57
C THR A 102 24.01 -14.93 6.73
N MET A 103 23.34 -14.89 5.59
CA MET A 103 23.32 -13.76 4.68
C MET A 103 21.95 -13.63 4.03
N TYR A 104 21.45 -12.42 3.85
CA TYR A 104 20.36 -12.16 2.92
C TYR A 104 20.96 -11.91 1.54
N LEU A 105 20.76 -12.86 0.64
CA LEU A 105 21.45 -12.95 -0.64
C LEU A 105 20.93 -11.89 -1.62
N HIS A 106 21.87 -11.07 -2.11
CA HIS A 106 21.60 -10.06 -3.14
C HIS A 106 22.07 -10.52 -4.51
N ASN A 107 23.26 -11.07 -4.60
CA ASN A 107 23.87 -11.47 -5.84
C ASN A 107 24.61 -12.80 -5.71
N LEU A 108 24.59 -13.59 -6.79
CA LEU A 108 25.29 -14.87 -6.89
C LEU A 108 25.97 -14.94 -8.25
N GLU A 109 27.28 -15.04 -8.24
CA GLU A 109 28.13 -15.18 -9.42
C GLU A 109 28.73 -16.57 -9.50
N TYR A 110 28.65 -17.20 -10.65
CA TYR A 110 29.24 -18.51 -10.95
C TYR A 110 30.64 -18.37 -11.57
N GLU A 111 31.49 -19.38 -11.44
CA GLU A 111 32.84 -19.36 -12.05
C GLU A 111 32.82 -19.17 -13.58
N ASP A 112 31.73 -19.51 -14.26
CA ASP A 112 31.55 -19.33 -15.72
C ASP A 112 31.08 -17.92 -16.11
N GLY A 113 30.99 -16.98 -15.14
CA GLY A 113 30.58 -15.60 -15.35
C GLY A 113 29.06 -15.39 -15.35
N ARG A 114 28.25 -16.43 -15.22
CA ARG A 114 26.81 -16.26 -15.01
C ARG A 114 26.56 -15.57 -13.69
N ASN A 115 25.64 -14.64 -13.72
CA ASN A 115 25.24 -13.86 -12.55
C ASN A 115 23.74 -13.96 -12.33
N ILE A 116 23.30 -14.04 -11.06
CA ILE A 116 21.92 -13.97 -10.64
C ILE A 116 21.79 -12.87 -9.60
N ASN A 117 21.05 -11.83 -9.94
CA ASN A 117 20.68 -10.78 -9.01
C ASN A 117 19.31 -11.14 -8.38
N PHE A 118 19.27 -11.34 -7.06
CA PHE A 118 18.08 -11.68 -6.30
C PHE A 118 17.34 -10.44 -5.80
N HIS A 119 18.05 -9.37 -5.58
CA HIS A 119 17.48 -8.04 -5.57
C HIS A 119 17.49 -7.58 -7.01
N SER A 120 16.38 -7.45 -7.62
CA SER A 120 16.31 -6.83 -8.96
C SER A 120 16.56 -5.32 -8.88
N ILE A 121 17.68 -4.94 -8.28
CA ILE A 121 18.35 -3.68 -8.53
C ILE A 121 19.32 -4.00 -9.64
N ALA A 122 18.76 -4.31 -10.78
CA ALA A 122 19.45 -4.22 -12.03
C ALA A 122 20.06 -2.81 -12.16
N ARG A 123 21.06 -2.66 -13.05
CA ARG A 123 21.37 -1.36 -13.65
C ARG A 123 20.13 -0.44 -13.62
N PRO A 124 20.31 0.85 -13.42
CA PRO A 124 19.20 1.79 -13.59
C PRO A 124 18.51 1.47 -14.92
N ALA A 125 17.22 1.14 -14.86
CA ALA A 125 16.44 0.93 -16.06
C ALA A 125 16.48 2.22 -16.88
N SER A 126 16.53 2.08 -18.20
CA SER A 126 16.34 3.25 -19.06
C SER A 126 14.89 3.74 -18.93
N ASP A 127 14.67 5.01 -19.20
CA ASP A 127 13.32 5.58 -19.22
C ASP A 127 12.37 4.80 -20.15
N ASP A 128 12.87 4.23 -21.24
CA ASP A 128 12.06 3.42 -22.16
C ASP A 128 11.65 2.08 -21.54
N GLU A 129 12.55 1.39 -20.82
CA GLU A 129 12.21 0.16 -20.07
C GLU A 129 11.18 0.44 -18.97
N ILE A 130 11.30 1.58 -18.29
CA ILE A 130 10.32 1.99 -17.27
C ILE A 130 8.96 2.27 -17.90
N ARG A 131 8.90 2.95 -19.04
CA ARG A 131 7.63 3.21 -19.75
C ARG A 131 6.94 1.95 -20.23
N GLU A 132 7.69 0.97 -20.71
CA GLU A 132 7.12 -0.34 -21.07
C GLU A 132 6.50 -1.03 -19.83
N GLU A 133 7.17 -0.97 -18.69
CA GLU A 133 6.65 -1.53 -17.43
C GLU A 133 5.41 -0.76 -16.93
N LEU A 134 5.42 0.58 -16.99
CA LEU A 134 4.27 1.41 -16.66
C LEU A 134 3.05 1.11 -17.56
N ALA A 135 3.28 0.92 -18.86
CA ALA A 135 2.22 0.56 -19.79
C ALA A 135 1.59 -0.80 -19.43
N GLN A 136 2.42 -1.77 -19.06
CA GLN A 136 1.94 -3.07 -18.59
C GLN A 136 1.17 -2.95 -17.26
N MET A 137 1.70 -2.17 -16.30
CA MET A 137 1.04 -1.93 -15.01
C MET A 137 -0.32 -1.23 -15.20
N ALA A 138 -0.39 -0.23 -16.08
CA ALA A 138 -1.62 0.47 -16.41
C ALA A 138 -2.66 -0.49 -17.03
N ASP A 139 -2.25 -1.33 -17.97
CA ASP A 139 -3.11 -2.34 -18.59
C ASP A 139 -3.59 -3.37 -17.55
N ASP A 140 -2.72 -3.84 -16.68
CA ASP A 140 -3.07 -4.74 -15.58
C ASP A 140 -4.06 -4.10 -14.60
N PHE A 141 -3.82 -2.82 -14.25
CA PHE A 141 -4.71 -2.06 -13.38
C PHE A 141 -6.11 -1.91 -13.99
N VAL A 142 -6.21 -1.47 -15.25
CA VAL A 142 -7.47 -1.26 -15.95
C VAL A 142 -8.25 -2.57 -16.09
N ASN A 143 -7.56 -3.68 -16.36
CA ASN A 143 -8.17 -4.99 -16.61
C ASN A 143 -8.26 -5.90 -15.37
N LEU A 144 -8.10 -5.36 -14.17
CA LEU A 144 -8.23 -6.09 -12.89
C LEU A 144 -7.26 -7.28 -12.78
N ARG A 145 -6.08 -7.20 -13.40
CA ARG A 145 -5.02 -8.20 -13.28
C ARG A 145 -4.06 -7.83 -12.15
N GLU A 146 -3.42 -8.83 -11.57
CA GLU A 146 -2.39 -8.60 -10.55
C GLU A 146 -1.17 -7.93 -11.19
N MET A 147 -0.85 -6.72 -10.72
CA MET A 147 0.34 -6.00 -11.14
C MET A 147 1.59 -6.58 -10.49
N GLN A 148 2.70 -6.56 -11.21
CA GLN A 148 4.00 -6.75 -10.58
C GLN A 148 4.39 -5.48 -9.80
N GLY A 149 5.10 -5.67 -8.68
CA GLY A 149 5.60 -4.52 -7.92
C GLY A 149 6.64 -3.74 -8.72
N PHE A 150 6.55 -2.43 -8.68
CA PHE A 150 7.54 -1.54 -9.31
C PHE A 150 8.78 -1.45 -8.42
N LEU A 151 9.87 -2.08 -8.84
CA LEU A 151 11.03 -2.37 -7.98
C LEU A 151 12.26 -1.51 -8.28
N HIS A 152 12.13 -0.51 -9.16
CA HIS A 152 13.25 0.38 -9.48
C HIS A 152 13.63 1.24 -8.27
N GLU A 153 14.94 1.40 -8.05
CA GLU A 153 15.44 2.42 -7.13
C GLU A 153 15.19 3.80 -7.75
N MET A 154 14.53 4.65 -6.97
CA MET A 154 14.20 6.00 -7.39
C MET A 154 14.05 6.91 -6.18
N THR A 155 14.22 8.19 -6.41
CA THR A 155 13.86 9.24 -5.46
C THR A 155 12.34 9.39 -5.36
N LEU A 156 11.88 10.10 -4.35
CA LEU A 156 10.46 10.43 -4.20
C LEU A 156 9.95 11.29 -5.38
N GLU A 157 10.78 12.22 -5.86
CA GLU A 157 10.47 13.06 -7.02
C GLU A 157 10.31 12.22 -8.30
N GLU A 158 11.21 11.28 -8.54
CA GLU A 158 11.08 10.34 -9.67
C GLU A 158 9.84 9.45 -9.55
N ALA A 159 9.49 8.99 -8.35
CA ALA A 159 8.29 8.20 -8.13
C ALA A 159 7.02 8.99 -8.50
N TYR A 160 6.94 10.28 -8.15
CA TYR A 160 5.83 11.14 -8.55
C TYR A 160 5.82 11.42 -10.06
N ARG A 161 6.97 11.60 -10.68
CA ARG A 161 7.06 11.73 -12.16
C ARG A 161 6.53 10.48 -12.86
N TRP A 162 6.90 9.29 -12.40
CA TRP A 162 6.39 8.04 -12.95
C TRP A 162 4.93 7.77 -12.62
N GLN A 163 4.44 8.25 -11.48
CA GLN A 163 3.00 8.26 -11.18
C GLN A 163 2.24 9.12 -12.19
N ASP A 164 2.73 10.31 -12.48
CA ASP A 164 2.12 11.21 -13.46
C ASP A 164 2.04 10.53 -14.84
N GLU A 165 3.11 9.88 -15.28
CA GLU A 165 3.16 9.13 -16.55
C GLU A 165 2.22 7.90 -16.53
N MET A 166 2.16 7.15 -15.42
CA MET A 166 1.22 6.04 -15.23
C MET A 166 -0.24 6.50 -15.38
N VAL A 167 -0.58 7.63 -14.78
CA VAL A 167 -1.92 8.23 -14.87
C VAL A 167 -2.26 8.64 -16.29
N GLU A 168 -1.35 9.29 -17.00
CA GLU A 168 -1.53 9.67 -18.42
C GLU A 168 -1.81 8.43 -19.31
N ILE A 169 -1.13 7.30 -19.03
CA ILE A 169 -1.41 6.04 -19.75
C ILE A 169 -2.79 5.49 -19.42
N MET A 170 -3.29 5.68 -18.17
CA MET A 170 -4.61 5.19 -17.76
C MET A 170 -5.77 6.07 -18.25
N GLU A 171 -5.58 7.39 -18.47
CA GLU A 171 -6.65 8.33 -18.81
C GLU A 171 -7.52 7.90 -20.00
N PRO A 172 -6.99 7.36 -21.12
CA PRO A 172 -7.83 6.92 -22.23
C PRO A 172 -8.88 5.86 -21.86
N ALA A 173 -8.61 5.03 -20.85
CA ALA A 173 -9.51 3.98 -20.40
C ALA A 173 -10.33 4.38 -19.17
N MET A 174 -9.79 5.24 -18.32
CA MET A 174 -10.36 5.58 -17.01
C MET A 174 -11.00 6.99 -16.97
N GLY A 175 -10.91 7.76 -18.04
CA GLY A 175 -11.33 9.16 -18.06
C GLY A 175 -10.30 10.09 -17.41
N GLY A 176 -10.57 11.39 -17.50
CA GLY A 176 -9.65 12.44 -17.01
C GLY A 176 -9.53 12.51 -15.49
N VAL A 177 -8.57 13.30 -15.03
CA VAL A 177 -8.34 13.57 -13.60
C VAL A 177 -9.47 14.45 -13.05
N VAL A 178 -10.22 13.92 -12.08
CA VAL A 178 -11.30 14.62 -11.38
C VAL A 178 -10.90 15.09 -9.96
N GLY A 179 -9.70 14.78 -9.52
CA GLY A 179 -9.21 15.21 -8.22
C GLY A 179 -7.99 14.45 -7.76
N TYR A 180 -7.71 14.58 -6.48
CA TYR A 180 -6.55 14.01 -5.82
C TYR A 180 -6.94 13.40 -4.49
N LYS A 181 -6.18 12.44 -4.04
CA LYS A 181 -6.28 11.90 -2.68
C LYS A 181 -4.93 11.91 -1.99
N THR A 182 -4.96 11.79 -0.70
CA THR A 182 -3.75 11.55 0.09
C THR A 182 -3.95 10.38 1.04
N GLY A 183 -2.84 9.84 1.52
CA GLY A 183 -2.82 8.81 2.54
C GLY A 183 -1.47 8.76 3.24
N GLY A 184 -1.41 8.02 4.34
CA GLY A 184 -0.17 7.91 5.11
C GLY A 184 0.13 9.10 6.01
N HIS A 185 -0.71 10.14 6.06
CA HIS A 185 -0.63 11.16 7.10
C HIS A 185 -0.85 10.49 8.44
N SER A 186 0.20 10.25 9.19
CA SER A 186 0.06 9.65 10.50
C SER A 186 0.31 10.69 11.58
N ALA A 187 -0.75 11.14 12.18
CA ALA A 187 -0.65 11.67 13.52
C ALA A 187 -0.52 10.50 14.52
N GLY A 188 0.56 9.74 14.46
CA GLY A 188 0.85 8.77 15.51
C GLY A 188 0.74 7.29 15.17
N GLY A 189 1.30 6.84 14.06
CA GLY A 189 1.83 5.49 14.06
C GLY A 189 0.98 4.37 13.50
N GLY A 190 0.77 4.39 12.20
CA GLY A 190 0.29 3.17 11.52
C GLY A 190 1.22 2.68 10.43
N PHE A 191 1.91 3.58 9.76
CA PHE A 191 2.82 3.23 8.67
C PHE A 191 4.13 4.00 8.82
N SER A 192 5.02 3.49 9.66
CA SER A 192 6.38 4.04 9.88
C SER A 192 7.25 4.09 8.61
N THR A 193 6.69 3.71 7.47
CA THR A 193 7.38 3.63 6.18
C THR A 193 7.00 4.74 5.21
N PHE A 194 5.88 5.44 5.41
CA PHE A 194 5.50 6.58 4.56
C PHE A 194 6.17 7.88 5.03
N PRO A 195 6.41 8.84 4.13
CA PRO A 195 6.79 10.19 4.53
C PRO A 195 5.80 10.72 5.59
N PRO A 196 6.26 11.43 6.63
CA PRO A 196 5.38 11.94 7.69
C PRO A 196 4.25 12.83 7.15
N GLU A 197 4.52 13.50 6.05
CA GLU A 197 3.62 14.40 5.35
C GLU A 197 2.57 13.65 4.50
N GLY A 198 2.72 12.33 4.35
CA GLY A 198 1.86 11.52 3.50
C GLY A 198 2.36 11.39 2.06
N ILE A 199 1.56 10.71 1.26
CA ILE A 199 1.74 10.56 -0.20
C ILE A 199 0.45 10.89 -0.92
N ARG A 200 0.55 11.36 -2.18
CA ARG A 200 -0.59 11.70 -3.01
C ARG A 200 -0.90 10.64 -4.07
N ALA A 201 -2.15 10.64 -4.53
CA ALA A 201 -2.59 9.90 -5.70
C ALA A 201 -3.67 10.68 -6.48
N TYR A 202 -3.96 10.22 -7.67
CA TYR A 202 -4.95 10.80 -8.57
C TYR A 202 -6.30 10.08 -8.45
N LEU A 203 -7.39 10.83 -8.56
CA LEU A 203 -8.74 10.34 -8.78
C LEU A 203 -9.09 10.54 -10.25
N LEU A 204 -9.41 9.45 -10.96
CA LEU A 204 -9.88 9.46 -12.34
C LEU A 204 -11.40 9.27 -12.41
N GLU A 205 -12.06 9.77 -13.47
CA GLU A 205 -13.52 9.65 -13.65
C GLU A 205 -14.02 8.23 -13.50
N GLY A 206 -13.31 7.25 -14.10
CA GLY A 206 -13.66 5.84 -14.04
C GLY A 206 -13.57 5.19 -12.67
N MET A 207 -12.95 5.85 -11.69
CA MET A 207 -12.90 5.41 -10.29
C MET A 207 -14.12 5.88 -9.48
N MET A 208 -14.84 6.90 -9.98
CA MET A 208 -15.90 7.55 -9.21
C MET A 208 -17.23 6.81 -9.34
N ARG A 209 -17.90 6.66 -8.20
CA ARG A 209 -19.24 6.04 -8.13
C ARG A 209 -20.17 6.90 -7.26
N PRO A 210 -21.42 7.11 -7.64
CA PRO A 210 -22.39 7.75 -6.76
C PRO A 210 -22.74 6.83 -5.58
N SER A 211 -23.12 7.42 -4.44
CA SER A 211 -23.68 6.72 -3.29
C SER A 211 -24.81 5.77 -3.70
N GLY A 212 -24.83 4.57 -3.14
CA GLY A 212 -25.81 3.53 -3.43
C GLY A 212 -25.43 2.61 -4.61
N THR A 213 -24.31 2.86 -5.29
CA THR A 213 -23.83 1.94 -6.32
C THR A 213 -23.45 0.60 -5.72
N ALA A 214 -23.85 -0.49 -6.38
CA ALA A 214 -23.42 -1.84 -6.04
C ALA A 214 -22.10 -2.17 -6.75
N VAL A 215 -21.21 -2.84 -6.03
CA VAL A 215 -19.94 -3.37 -6.55
C VAL A 215 -19.85 -4.86 -6.20
N ARG A 216 -19.25 -5.63 -7.06
CA ARG A 216 -19.02 -7.07 -6.80
C ARG A 216 -17.70 -7.26 -6.08
N VAL A 217 -17.71 -8.11 -5.06
CA VAL A 217 -16.49 -8.38 -4.29
C VAL A 217 -15.36 -8.95 -5.16
N GLU A 218 -15.69 -9.69 -6.22
CA GLU A 218 -14.73 -10.24 -7.17
C GLU A 218 -14.00 -9.19 -8.02
N GLU A 219 -14.49 -7.96 -8.05
CA GLU A 219 -13.82 -6.84 -8.73
C GLU A 219 -12.58 -6.37 -7.98
N PHE A 220 -12.38 -6.85 -6.76
CA PHE A 220 -11.25 -6.52 -5.92
C PHE A 220 -10.40 -7.76 -5.61
N ARG A 221 -9.09 -7.57 -5.51
CA ARG A 221 -8.16 -8.60 -5.05
C ARG A 221 -7.90 -8.50 -3.56
N ARG A 222 -7.67 -7.29 -3.07
CA ARG A 222 -7.35 -6.96 -1.68
C ARG A 222 -8.06 -5.69 -1.24
N GLY A 223 -9.24 -5.42 -1.80
CA GLY A 223 -10.00 -4.21 -1.55
C GLY A 223 -10.27 -3.98 -0.07
N PHE A 224 -9.98 -2.78 0.39
CA PHE A 224 -10.25 -2.33 1.77
C PHE A 224 -11.38 -1.32 1.75
N LEU A 225 -12.33 -1.43 2.68
CA LEU A 225 -13.24 -0.33 2.93
C LEU A 225 -12.54 0.72 3.79
N GLU A 226 -12.56 1.96 3.32
CA GLU A 226 -12.11 3.15 4.02
C GLU A 226 -13.25 4.16 4.19
N ALA A 227 -13.46 4.60 5.43
CA ALA A 227 -14.26 5.76 5.71
C ALA A 227 -13.39 7.00 5.48
N ASP A 228 -13.79 7.89 4.59
CA ASP A 228 -13.04 9.06 4.18
C ASP A 228 -14.01 10.24 3.97
N PHE A 229 -13.48 11.42 3.76
CA PHE A 229 -14.24 12.58 3.32
C PHE A 229 -13.40 13.37 2.32
N ALA A 230 -14.08 14.08 1.43
CA ALA A 230 -13.43 14.87 0.44
C ALA A 230 -13.93 16.34 0.46
N PHE A 231 -13.08 17.25 0.05
CA PHE A 231 -13.50 18.60 -0.29
C PHE A 231 -13.62 18.75 -1.81
N ARG A 232 -14.51 19.63 -2.25
CA ARG A 232 -14.58 20.06 -3.64
C ARG A 232 -14.03 21.47 -3.76
N VAL A 233 -13.09 21.65 -4.69
CA VAL A 233 -12.52 22.96 -5.00
C VAL A 233 -13.61 23.86 -5.59
N GLY A 234 -13.79 25.04 -5.02
CA GLY A 234 -14.78 26.00 -5.44
C GLY A 234 -14.27 27.01 -6.45
N ASN A 235 -13.04 27.47 -6.25
CA ASN A 235 -12.44 28.48 -7.12
C ASN A 235 -10.90 28.47 -7.04
N SER A 236 -10.24 29.19 -7.95
CA SER A 236 -8.78 29.20 -8.09
C SER A 236 -8.03 29.87 -6.94
N SER A 237 -8.70 30.60 -6.04
CA SER A 237 -8.03 31.23 -4.88
C SER A 237 -7.41 30.20 -3.92
N ILE A 238 -7.84 28.93 -4.02
CA ILE A 238 -7.25 27.82 -3.28
C ILE A 238 -5.74 27.70 -3.50
N ASN A 239 -5.26 28.03 -4.69
CA ASN A 239 -3.84 27.91 -5.06
C ASN A 239 -2.95 28.91 -4.33
N ASP A 240 -3.50 30.02 -3.87
CA ASP A 240 -2.78 31.08 -3.14
C ASP A 240 -3.06 31.10 -1.62
N ALA A 241 -3.99 30.25 -1.15
CA ALA A 241 -4.48 30.25 0.23
C ALA A 241 -3.36 29.90 1.23
N LYS A 242 -3.19 30.71 2.27
CA LYS A 242 -2.15 30.56 3.31
C LYS A 242 -2.70 30.23 4.68
N THR A 243 -3.93 30.65 4.93
CA THR A 243 -4.63 30.40 6.20
C THR A 243 -5.79 29.44 6.03
N ASP A 244 -6.30 28.90 7.12
CA ASP A 244 -7.45 28.01 7.09
C ASP A 244 -8.69 28.70 6.52
N LEU A 245 -8.92 29.95 6.86
CA LEU A 245 -10.07 30.70 6.35
C LEU A 245 -9.95 30.97 4.84
N GLU A 246 -8.77 31.31 4.34
CA GLU A 246 -8.51 31.44 2.90
C GLU A 246 -8.66 30.12 2.18
N THR A 247 -8.17 29.03 2.78
CA THR A 247 -8.34 27.66 2.23
C THR A 247 -9.83 27.31 2.14
N LEU A 248 -10.58 27.55 3.21
CA LEU A 248 -12.02 27.32 3.26
C LEU A 248 -12.78 28.17 2.21
N ALA A 249 -12.36 29.40 1.97
CA ALA A 249 -12.95 30.28 0.95
C ALA A 249 -12.68 29.80 -0.49
N GLY A 250 -11.64 28.99 -0.70
CA GLY A 250 -11.34 28.32 -1.97
C GLY A 250 -12.11 27.02 -2.21
N LEU A 251 -12.79 26.50 -1.17
CA LEU A 251 -13.57 25.27 -1.22
C LEU A 251 -15.06 25.56 -1.38
N GLU A 252 -15.79 24.68 -2.07
CA GLU A 252 -17.24 24.80 -2.30
C GLU A 252 -18.06 23.91 -1.37
N ALA A 253 -17.59 22.69 -1.14
CA ALA A 253 -18.33 21.69 -0.40
C ALA A 253 -17.42 20.68 0.31
N ILE A 254 -17.90 20.11 1.42
CA ILE A 254 -17.42 18.86 1.97
C ILE A 254 -18.36 17.75 1.47
N ILE A 255 -17.79 16.60 1.12
CA ILE A 255 -18.50 15.50 0.49
C ILE A 255 -18.29 14.25 1.33
N PRO A 256 -19.37 13.59 1.81
CA PRO A 256 -19.28 12.24 2.34
C PRO A 256 -18.62 11.35 1.30
N PHE A 257 -17.54 10.71 1.68
CA PHE A 257 -16.69 9.99 0.77
C PHE A 257 -16.30 8.64 1.37
N ALA A 258 -16.20 7.64 0.54
CA ALA A 258 -15.69 6.35 0.92
C ALA A 258 -14.83 5.79 -0.20
N GLU A 259 -13.84 5.01 0.15
CA GLU A 259 -12.97 4.38 -0.83
C GLU A 259 -12.89 2.87 -0.65
N ILE A 260 -12.67 2.21 -1.77
CA ILE A 260 -12.18 0.83 -1.82
C ILE A 260 -10.86 0.86 -2.60
N PRO A 261 -9.74 1.25 -1.96
CA PRO A 261 -8.44 1.07 -2.58
C PRO A 261 -8.14 -0.43 -2.68
N ASP A 262 -7.50 -0.81 -3.76
CA ASP A 262 -7.14 -2.19 -4.04
C ASP A 262 -5.70 -2.29 -4.57
N PRO A 263 -4.73 -2.52 -3.69
CA PRO A 263 -3.35 -2.71 -4.10
C PRO A 263 -3.19 -4.06 -4.82
N TYR A 264 -3.35 -4.04 -6.13
CA TYR A 264 -3.26 -5.21 -7.03
C TYR A 264 -1.83 -5.73 -7.25
N TYR A 265 -0.90 -5.44 -6.35
CA TYR A 265 0.48 -5.90 -6.47
C TYR A 265 0.86 -6.86 -5.34
N ASP A 266 1.84 -7.71 -5.62
CA ASP A 266 2.39 -8.67 -4.65
C ASP A 266 2.91 -7.92 -3.41
N PRO A 267 2.41 -8.24 -2.20
CA PRO A 267 2.87 -7.61 -0.97
C PRO A 267 4.38 -7.71 -0.74
N ASP A 268 5.00 -8.80 -1.21
CA ASP A 268 6.44 -9.05 -1.03
C ASP A 268 7.31 -8.15 -1.92
N THR A 269 6.70 -7.55 -2.97
CA THR A 269 7.36 -6.62 -3.89
C THR A 269 7.01 -5.16 -3.60
N ARG A 270 6.28 -4.89 -2.53
CA ARG A 270 5.82 -3.56 -2.19
C ARG A 270 6.95 -2.67 -1.69
N THR A 271 7.16 -1.56 -2.37
CA THR A 271 7.98 -0.44 -1.92
C THR A 271 7.10 0.80 -1.76
N ILE A 272 7.58 1.83 -1.03
CA ILE A 272 6.86 3.11 -0.93
C ILE A 272 6.78 3.76 -2.30
N ASN A 273 7.90 3.89 -2.97
CA ASN A 273 7.99 4.53 -4.28
C ASN A 273 7.16 3.77 -5.33
N GLY A 274 7.20 2.43 -5.32
CA GLY A 274 6.32 1.61 -6.15
C GLY A 274 4.83 1.76 -5.83
N THR A 275 4.48 2.02 -4.56
CA THR A 275 3.10 2.32 -4.16
C THR A 275 2.64 3.67 -4.73
N ILE A 276 3.53 4.68 -4.75
CA ILE A 276 3.25 5.98 -5.37
C ILE A 276 3.04 5.81 -6.87
N VAL A 277 3.97 5.15 -7.57
CA VAL A 277 3.88 4.88 -9.01
C VAL A 277 2.56 4.17 -9.36
N ALA A 278 2.17 3.16 -8.57
CA ALA A 278 0.90 2.43 -8.73
C ALA A 278 -0.33 3.23 -8.26
N ASN A 279 -0.26 4.55 -8.22
CA ASN A 279 -1.34 5.44 -7.81
C ASN A 279 -2.00 5.04 -6.47
N MET A 280 -1.19 4.59 -5.50
CA MET A 280 -1.60 4.11 -4.18
C MET A 280 -2.61 2.94 -4.19
N GLY A 281 -2.82 2.30 -5.33
CA GLY A 281 -3.88 1.31 -5.50
C GLY A 281 -5.28 1.91 -5.44
N THR A 282 -5.43 3.20 -5.72
CA THR A 282 -6.74 3.90 -5.77
C THR A 282 -7.64 3.26 -6.81
N ARG A 283 -8.74 2.65 -6.37
CA ARG A 283 -9.56 1.79 -7.27
C ARG A 283 -10.96 2.29 -7.47
N MET A 284 -11.72 2.44 -6.40
CA MET A 284 -13.08 2.96 -6.44
C MET A 284 -13.32 3.93 -5.29
N SER A 285 -14.04 4.99 -5.60
CA SER A 285 -14.41 6.03 -4.66
C SER A 285 -15.89 6.35 -4.78
N PHE A 286 -16.58 6.51 -3.67
CA PHE A 286 -18.02 6.72 -3.60
C PHE A 286 -18.30 8.10 -3.02
N THR A 287 -19.17 8.85 -3.69
CA THR A 287 -19.53 10.21 -3.28
C THR A 287 -20.97 10.30 -2.83
N GLY A 288 -21.19 10.83 -1.63
CA GLY A 288 -22.49 11.23 -1.14
C GLY A 288 -22.91 12.62 -1.64
N LYS A 289 -24.03 13.11 -1.09
CA LYS A 289 -24.54 14.44 -1.43
C LYS A 289 -23.61 15.53 -0.83
N PRO A 290 -23.14 16.48 -1.64
CA PRO A 290 -22.30 17.57 -1.15
C PRO A 290 -23.02 18.42 -0.08
N VAL A 291 -22.27 18.80 0.96
CA VAL A 291 -22.66 19.78 1.95
C VAL A 291 -21.90 21.07 1.66
N LEU A 292 -22.62 22.12 1.31
CA LEU A 292 -22.01 23.41 0.95
C LEU A 292 -21.31 24.05 2.14
N LEU A 293 -20.17 24.63 1.89
CA LEU A 293 -19.32 25.31 2.89
C LEU A 293 -19.50 26.82 2.83
N GLU A 294 -19.30 27.45 3.97
CA GLU A 294 -19.18 28.90 4.10
C GLU A 294 -17.84 29.22 4.79
N PRO A 295 -17.11 30.24 4.37
CA PRO A 295 -15.82 30.63 4.95
C PRO A 295 -16.00 31.38 6.29
N THR A 296 -16.47 30.68 7.32
CA THR A 296 -16.77 31.20 8.65
C THR A 296 -16.06 30.44 9.75
N GLY A 297 -15.96 31.03 10.94
CA GLY A 297 -15.40 30.37 12.12
C GLY A 297 -16.17 29.12 12.53
N ASP A 298 -17.51 29.13 12.39
CA ASP A 298 -18.37 27.99 12.67
C ASP A 298 -18.03 26.77 11.77
N TRP A 299 -17.77 27.02 10.49
CA TRP A 299 -17.37 25.96 9.57
C TRP A 299 -15.97 25.43 9.87
N LEU A 300 -15.05 26.29 10.30
CA LEU A 300 -13.73 25.82 10.78
C LEU A 300 -13.87 24.89 11.98
N GLU A 301 -14.76 25.22 12.92
CA GLU A 301 -15.04 24.38 14.08
C GLU A 301 -15.68 23.05 13.67
N LYS A 302 -16.71 23.09 12.81
CA LYS A 302 -17.39 21.90 12.31
C LYS A 302 -16.42 20.94 11.61
N ILE A 303 -15.59 21.43 10.68
CA ILE A 303 -14.63 20.63 9.92
C ILE A 303 -13.61 19.93 10.84
N ASN A 304 -13.24 20.56 11.94
CA ASN A 304 -12.29 19.99 12.89
C ASN A 304 -12.90 19.03 13.92
N ASN A 305 -14.24 19.00 14.06
CA ASN A 305 -14.89 18.29 15.16
C ASN A 305 -16.01 17.35 14.74
N PHE A 306 -16.34 17.22 13.46
CA PHE A 306 -17.38 16.27 13.04
C PHE A 306 -16.97 14.82 13.36
N THR A 307 -17.95 13.96 13.49
CA THR A 307 -17.75 12.55 13.77
C THR A 307 -18.25 11.69 12.62
N PHE A 308 -17.80 10.45 12.55
CA PHE A 308 -18.28 9.49 11.58
C PHE A 308 -18.72 8.18 12.27
N ALA A 309 -19.67 7.48 11.64
CA ALA A 309 -20.05 6.12 11.99
C ALA A 309 -20.29 5.32 10.71
N VAL A 310 -20.01 4.03 10.77
CA VAL A 310 -20.26 3.07 9.69
C VAL A 310 -21.23 2.01 10.20
N TYR A 311 -22.31 1.81 9.47
CA TYR A 311 -23.35 0.84 9.77
C TYR A 311 -23.42 -0.23 8.69
N ASP A 312 -23.79 -1.45 9.09
CA ASP A 312 -24.13 -2.53 8.17
C ASP A 312 -25.59 -2.44 7.67
N GLU A 313 -26.02 -3.42 6.88
CA GLU A 313 -27.38 -3.55 6.35
C GLU A 313 -28.47 -3.75 7.41
N ASN A 314 -28.10 -4.08 8.63
CA ASN A 314 -29.01 -4.28 9.79
C ASN A 314 -29.02 -3.09 10.77
N ASP A 315 -28.45 -1.95 10.36
CA ASP A 315 -28.26 -0.78 11.21
C ASP A 315 -27.35 -1.02 12.43
N VAL A 316 -26.47 -2.03 12.36
CA VAL A 316 -25.46 -2.27 13.41
C VAL A 316 -24.24 -1.40 13.16
N GLU A 317 -23.87 -0.59 14.14
CA GLU A 317 -22.62 0.19 14.08
C GLU A 317 -21.41 -0.76 14.12
N ILE A 318 -20.61 -0.73 13.08
CA ILE A 318 -19.40 -1.57 12.95
C ILE A 318 -18.10 -0.81 13.22
N GLN A 319 -18.13 0.50 13.08
CA GLN A 319 -17.10 1.41 13.61
C GLN A 319 -17.63 2.82 13.71
N SER A 320 -16.99 3.62 14.57
CA SER A 320 -17.22 5.06 14.67
C SER A 320 -15.97 5.75 15.17
N GLY A 321 -15.91 7.07 15.02
CA GLY A 321 -14.78 7.87 15.45
C GLY A 321 -15.01 9.35 15.35
N GLN A 322 -14.00 10.10 15.79
CA GLN A 322 -13.98 11.56 15.75
C GLN A 322 -12.82 12.03 14.87
N MET A 323 -13.03 13.12 14.16
CA MET A 323 -11.95 13.79 13.43
C MET A 323 -10.96 14.49 14.36
N ASN A 324 -11.44 14.85 15.56
CA ASN A 324 -10.68 15.57 16.56
C ASN A 324 -9.38 14.84 16.95
N GLY A 325 -8.23 15.51 16.74
CA GLY A 325 -6.92 15.06 17.16
C GLY A 325 -6.14 14.21 16.14
N TRP A 326 -6.70 13.92 14.97
CA TRP A 326 -5.99 13.12 13.97
C TRP A 326 -5.06 13.95 13.10
N TYR A 327 -5.59 15.03 12.50
CA TYR A 327 -4.84 15.98 11.70
C TYR A 327 -5.70 17.21 11.41
N GLU A 328 -5.09 18.24 10.89
CA GLU A 328 -5.76 19.50 10.55
C GLU A 328 -6.21 19.43 9.07
N PRO A 329 -7.50 19.19 8.77
CA PRO A 329 -7.98 18.91 7.42
C PRO A 329 -7.55 19.96 6.38
N LEU A 330 -7.64 21.25 6.72
CA LEU A 330 -7.29 22.32 5.80
C LEU A 330 -5.77 22.46 5.58
N LYS A 331 -4.93 22.00 6.49
CA LYS A 331 -3.49 21.85 6.24
C LYS A 331 -3.23 20.75 5.22
N VAL A 332 -3.96 19.64 5.32
CA VAL A 332 -3.84 18.53 4.34
C VAL A 332 -4.27 19.01 2.95
N VAL A 333 -5.33 19.82 2.84
CA VAL A 333 -5.72 20.45 1.58
C VAL A 333 -4.58 21.30 1.00
N ARG A 334 -3.95 22.16 1.82
CA ARG A 334 -2.79 22.95 1.36
C ARG A 334 -1.61 22.09 0.97
N TRP A 335 -1.36 21.01 1.71
CA TRP A 335 -0.30 20.07 1.36
C TRP A 335 -0.56 19.40 -0.01
N ILE A 336 -1.79 18.93 -0.30
CA ILE A 336 -2.16 18.40 -1.62
C ILE A 336 -1.91 19.47 -2.69
N ARG A 337 -2.37 20.69 -2.49
CA ARG A 337 -2.15 21.80 -3.42
C ARG A 337 -0.66 22.01 -3.69
N ASP A 338 0.17 22.04 -2.65
CA ASP A 338 1.61 22.29 -2.77
C ASP A 338 2.27 21.14 -3.57
N GLN A 339 1.89 19.88 -3.30
CA GLN A 339 2.35 18.72 -4.08
C GLN A 339 1.94 18.78 -5.56
N ILE A 340 0.76 19.29 -5.86
CA ILE A 340 0.29 19.46 -7.25
C ILE A 340 1.05 20.61 -7.92
N SER A 341 1.31 21.68 -7.18
CA SER A 341 2.11 22.82 -7.66
C SER A 341 3.56 22.42 -7.95
N GLU A 342 4.17 21.56 -7.16
CA GLU A 342 5.52 20.99 -7.42
C GLU A 342 5.58 20.22 -8.75
N SER A 343 4.47 19.61 -9.17
CA SER A 343 4.32 18.97 -10.50
C SER A 343 3.98 19.96 -11.63
N GLY A 344 4.03 21.28 -11.37
CA GLY A 344 3.72 22.31 -12.35
C GLY A 344 2.23 22.43 -12.70
N LYS A 345 1.34 21.88 -11.87
CA LYS A 345 -0.12 21.89 -12.04
C LYS A 345 -0.78 22.77 -10.98
N GLU A 346 -2.02 23.15 -11.20
CA GLU A 346 -2.84 23.91 -10.25
C GLU A 346 -4.17 23.17 -9.99
N LEU A 347 -4.69 23.33 -8.77
CA LEU A 347 -6.03 22.85 -8.45
C LEU A 347 -7.08 23.62 -9.25
N GLN A 348 -8.02 22.90 -9.84
CA GLN A 348 -9.10 23.46 -10.67
C GLN A 348 -10.45 23.38 -9.95
N PRO A 349 -11.35 24.37 -10.16
CA PRO A 349 -12.71 24.28 -9.66
C PRO A 349 -13.40 22.99 -10.06
N GLY A 350 -14.12 22.38 -9.11
CA GLY A 350 -14.82 21.11 -9.29
C GLY A 350 -13.99 19.86 -8.92
N GLN A 351 -12.66 19.97 -8.83
CA GLN A 351 -11.82 18.83 -8.42
C GLN A 351 -12.07 18.42 -6.97
N LEU A 352 -11.99 17.14 -6.73
CA LEU A 352 -12.14 16.52 -5.41
C LEU A 352 -10.77 16.38 -4.72
N LEU A 353 -10.75 16.60 -3.43
CA LEU A 353 -9.58 16.42 -2.57
C LEU A 353 -9.97 15.48 -1.44
N SER A 354 -9.71 14.16 -1.59
CA SER A 354 -9.89 13.16 -0.56
C SER A 354 -8.74 13.22 0.42
N LEU A 355 -9.04 13.27 1.70
CA LEU A 355 -8.05 13.51 2.73
C LEU A 355 -7.51 12.25 3.40
N GLY A 356 -8.02 11.09 3.00
CA GLY A 356 -7.59 9.80 3.50
C GLY A 356 -8.46 9.24 4.63
N ASN A 357 -8.24 7.98 4.91
CA ASN A 357 -9.07 7.21 5.83
C ASN A 357 -9.08 7.77 7.26
N VAL A 358 -10.26 7.97 7.79
CA VAL A 358 -10.50 8.44 9.17
C VAL A 358 -10.84 7.31 10.14
N GLY A 359 -11.01 6.10 9.63
CA GLY A 359 -11.41 4.93 10.37
C GLY A 359 -10.39 3.79 10.35
N ILE A 360 -10.89 2.58 10.59
CA ILE A 360 -10.11 1.34 10.52
C ILE A 360 -10.31 0.72 9.14
N MET A 361 -9.21 0.55 8.39
CA MET A 361 -9.23 -0.17 7.12
C MET A 361 -9.45 -1.66 7.35
N ARG A 362 -10.46 -2.26 6.70
CA ARG A 362 -10.68 -3.69 6.71
C ARG A 362 -10.93 -4.21 5.29
N GLN A 363 -10.38 -5.39 5.00
CA GLN A 363 -10.63 -6.04 3.73
C GLN A 363 -12.10 -6.48 3.60
N LEU A 364 -12.58 -6.49 2.35
CA LEU A 364 -13.88 -7.04 1.97
C LEU A 364 -13.85 -8.57 1.75
N HIS A 365 -12.66 -9.17 1.76
CA HIS A 365 -12.42 -10.61 1.66
C HIS A 365 -11.89 -11.18 2.97
N GLU A 366 -12.18 -12.43 3.27
CA GLU A 366 -11.60 -13.14 4.40
C GLU A 366 -10.09 -13.39 4.22
N GLY A 367 -9.38 -13.61 5.33
CA GLY A 367 -7.96 -13.92 5.33
C GLY A 367 -7.02 -12.71 5.43
N SER A 368 -7.55 -11.54 5.74
CA SER A 368 -6.74 -10.33 5.94
C SER A 368 -5.86 -10.42 7.19
N PRO A 369 -4.58 -10.03 7.09
CA PRO A 369 -3.72 -9.85 8.26
C PRO A 369 -4.16 -8.65 9.16
N ARG A 370 -5.07 -7.80 8.69
CA ARG A 370 -5.56 -6.59 9.40
C ARG A 370 -6.81 -6.83 10.24
N GLY A 371 -7.09 -8.08 10.59
CA GLY A 371 -8.26 -8.47 11.38
C GLY A 371 -9.40 -9.06 10.56
N PRO A 372 -10.56 -9.34 11.16
CA PRO A 372 -11.68 -9.95 10.44
C PRO A 372 -12.15 -9.05 9.30
N ALA A 373 -12.50 -9.68 8.17
CA ALA A 373 -13.06 -8.97 7.03
C ALA A 373 -14.44 -8.38 7.35
N TYR A 374 -14.81 -7.34 6.62
CA TYR A 374 -16.20 -6.88 6.56
C TYR A 374 -16.98 -7.80 5.61
N THR A 375 -18.00 -8.45 6.14
CA THR A 375 -18.83 -9.42 5.41
C THR A 375 -20.23 -8.90 5.08
N SER A 376 -20.52 -7.66 5.43
CA SER A 376 -21.81 -7.00 5.18
C SER A 376 -22.04 -6.75 3.69
N ASN A 377 -23.29 -6.80 3.26
CA ASN A 377 -23.70 -6.51 1.88
C ASN A 377 -23.97 -5.02 1.63
N GLN A 378 -24.01 -4.23 2.70
CA GLN A 378 -24.13 -2.78 2.61
C GLN A 378 -23.29 -2.11 3.70
N PHE A 379 -22.68 -1.00 3.35
CA PHE A 379 -22.02 -0.09 4.28
C PHE A 379 -22.62 1.29 4.12
N ARG A 380 -23.18 1.83 5.21
CA ARG A 380 -23.68 3.20 5.29
C ARG A 380 -22.74 4.00 6.18
N LEU A 381 -22.05 4.97 5.60
CA LEU A 381 -21.18 5.88 6.31
C LEU A 381 -21.95 7.18 6.56
N GLU A 382 -21.98 7.60 7.81
CA GLU A 382 -22.66 8.81 8.29
C GLU A 382 -21.64 9.77 8.90
N TYR A 383 -21.76 11.05 8.56
CA TYR A 383 -20.92 12.13 9.07
C TYR A 383 -21.82 13.11 9.82
N HIS A 384 -21.60 13.20 11.14
CA HIS A 384 -22.43 13.95 12.07
C HIS A 384 -21.75 15.25 12.49
N GLY A 385 -22.52 16.32 12.68
CA GLY A 385 -22.03 17.62 13.12
C GLY A 385 -21.67 18.59 12.00
N LEU A 386 -21.83 18.17 10.74
CA LEU A 386 -21.70 19.08 9.58
C LEU A 386 -23.02 19.82 9.31
N THR A 387 -24.14 19.13 9.43
CA THR A 387 -25.50 19.60 9.24
C THR A 387 -26.41 19.04 10.34
N ASP A 388 -27.66 19.49 10.41
CA ASP A 388 -28.64 18.97 11.38
C ASP A 388 -28.90 17.47 11.18
N GLU A 389 -28.97 17.01 9.92
CA GLU A 389 -29.05 15.60 9.56
C GLU A 389 -27.67 15.09 9.14
N PRO A 390 -27.36 13.80 9.36
CA PRO A 390 -26.11 13.23 8.94
C PRO A 390 -25.90 13.34 7.43
N ALA A 391 -24.68 13.67 7.01
CA ALA A 391 -24.29 13.54 5.61
C ALA A 391 -23.87 12.09 5.34
N ILE A 392 -24.38 11.47 4.25
CA ILE A 392 -24.34 10.01 4.08
C ILE A 392 -23.70 9.62 2.74
N VAL A 393 -22.93 8.54 2.76
CA VAL A 393 -22.56 7.75 1.59
C VAL A 393 -22.83 6.27 1.83
N ILE A 394 -23.36 5.57 0.81
CA ILE A 394 -23.75 4.16 0.88
C ILE A 394 -22.96 3.40 -0.18
N ILE A 395 -22.45 2.23 0.19
CA ILE A 395 -21.84 1.25 -0.69
C ILE A 395 -22.62 -0.05 -0.58
N ASN A 396 -23.09 -0.60 -1.69
CA ASN A 396 -23.65 -1.94 -1.74
C ASN A 396 -22.59 -2.92 -2.28
N VAL A 397 -22.49 -4.09 -1.66
CA VAL A 397 -21.51 -5.12 -2.02
C VAL A 397 -22.23 -6.42 -2.35
N ASP A 398 -22.14 -6.83 -3.60
CA ASP A 398 -22.59 -8.13 -4.07
C ASP A 398 -21.47 -9.16 -3.81
N ARG A 399 -21.83 -10.25 -3.10
CA ARG A 399 -20.90 -11.30 -2.65
C ARG A 399 -21.16 -12.64 -3.31
#